data_15285f68bd9b0eb13a53978959eb48f7
#
_entry.id   15285f68bd9b0eb13a53978959eb48f7
#
_cell.length_a   1.000
_cell.length_b   1.000
_cell.length_c   1.000
_cell.angle_alpha   90.00
_cell.angle_beta   90.00
_cell.angle_gamma   90.00
#
_symmetry.space_group_name_H-M   'P 1'
#
loop_
_entity.id
_entity.type
_entity.pdbx_description
1 polymer ?
#
loop_
_entity_poly.entity_id
_entity_poly.type
_entity_poly.pdbx_seq_one_letter_code
_entity_poly.pdbx_strand_id
1 'polypeptide(L)'
;LAIVSISRIQIRRGRKNLGSGLPQLAGGELGWAVDTQELYIGNGAVSEGAPAVGNSKVLTEHDNLFTLSDQYTYRNGSNVQTGATSATPIKRSLQNRLDDIVNAKSFGAVGDGTTDDTLALQRAIDQLFLPWSNSQDADNYKKRITLKLSAGLYKITNSLKLPPYASIIGDGSE
;
A
#
# COMPACT_ATOMS: atom_id res chain seq x y z
N LEU A 1 -20.69 6.72 -51.14
CA LEU A 1 -20.40 6.84 -49.68
C LEU A 1 -19.66 5.61 -49.27
N ALA A 2 -18.34 5.71 -48.98
CA ALA A 2 -17.57 4.58 -48.46
C ALA A 2 -17.90 4.42 -46.98
N ILE A 3 -18.54 3.33 -46.61
CA ILE A 3 -18.70 2.94 -45.21
C ILE A 3 -17.35 2.33 -44.77
N VAL A 4 -16.58 3.08 -44.00
CA VAL A 4 -15.39 2.54 -43.36
C VAL A 4 -15.87 1.62 -42.22
N SER A 5 -15.79 0.32 -42.43
CA SER A 5 -15.98 -0.65 -41.39
C SER A 5 -14.87 -0.43 -40.38
N ILE A 6 -15.20 0.02 -39.16
CA ILE A 6 -14.24 0.15 -38.09
C ILE A 6 -13.78 -1.27 -37.71
N SER A 7 -12.57 -1.63 -38.10
CA SER A 7 -11.96 -2.88 -37.68
C SER A 7 -11.87 -2.92 -36.17
N ARG A 8 -12.37 -3.99 -35.59
CA ARG A 8 -12.22 -4.21 -34.14
C ARG A 8 -10.72 -4.29 -33.79
N ILE A 9 -10.20 -3.33 -33.07
CA ILE A 9 -8.84 -3.42 -32.54
C ILE A 9 -8.86 -4.45 -31.42
N GLN A 10 -8.21 -5.58 -31.63
CA GLN A 10 -8.08 -6.63 -30.65
C GLN A 10 -6.64 -6.63 -30.14
N ILE A 11 -6.47 -6.38 -28.85
CA ILE A 11 -5.18 -6.48 -28.18
C ILE A 11 -4.83 -7.95 -27.96
N ARG A 12 -3.54 -8.26 -27.91
CA ARG A 12 -3.05 -9.59 -27.55
C ARG A 12 -3.47 -9.95 -26.14
N ARG A 13 -3.90 -11.16 -25.91
CA ARG A 13 -4.31 -11.65 -24.58
C ARG A 13 -3.82 -13.04 -24.30
N GLY A 14 -3.53 -13.30 -23.04
CA GLY A 14 -3.02 -14.57 -22.55
C GLY A 14 -3.09 -14.68 -21.03
N ARG A 15 -2.45 -15.70 -20.48
CA ARG A 15 -2.32 -15.88 -19.03
C ARG A 15 -0.88 -15.58 -18.63
N LYS A 16 -0.71 -14.80 -17.56
CA LYS A 16 0.60 -14.43 -17.00
C LYS A 16 1.20 -15.56 -16.17
N ASN A 17 0.36 -16.27 -15.42
CA ASN A 17 0.79 -17.29 -14.45
C ASN A 17 0.81 -18.71 -15.05
N LEU A 18 0.74 -18.85 -16.38
CA LEU A 18 0.80 -20.13 -17.07
C LEU A 18 2.07 -20.24 -17.93
N GLY A 19 2.79 -21.33 -17.77
CA GLY A 19 4.00 -21.62 -18.55
C GLY A 19 5.17 -20.66 -18.24
N SER A 20 5.78 -20.10 -19.27
CA SER A 20 6.94 -19.15 -19.14
C SER A 20 6.55 -17.72 -18.75
N GLY A 21 5.30 -17.47 -18.44
CA GLY A 21 4.79 -16.12 -18.13
C GLY A 21 4.41 -15.32 -19.37
N LEU A 22 4.39 -14.00 -19.22
CA LEU A 22 4.02 -13.09 -20.30
C LEU A 22 5.12 -13.03 -21.37
N PRO A 23 4.81 -13.34 -22.64
CA PRO A 23 5.80 -13.23 -23.70
C PRO A 23 6.23 -11.79 -23.91
N GLN A 24 7.43 -11.58 -24.46
CA GLN A 24 7.89 -10.25 -24.88
C GLN A 24 6.92 -9.69 -25.92
N LEU A 25 6.39 -8.51 -25.67
CA LEU A 25 5.58 -7.76 -26.61
C LEU A 25 6.49 -6.89 -27.50
N ALA A 26 6.06 -6.65 -28.73
CA ALA A 26 6.74 -5.69 -29.61
C ALA A 26 6.62 -4.27 -29.05
N GLY A 27 7.49 -3.36 -29.48
CA GLY A 27 7.46 -1.97 -29.05
C GLY A 27 6.09 -1.33 -29.29
N GLY A 28 5.45 -0.87 -28.22
CA GLY A 28 4.11 -0.29 -28.26
C GLY A 28 2.95 -1.29 -28.42
N GLU A 29 3.21 -2.60 -28.53
CA GLU A 29 2.17 -3.62 -28.56
C GLU A 29 1.48 -3.73 -27.19
N LEU A 30 0.15 -3.77 -27.17
CA LEU A 30 -0.64 -3.95 -25.96
C LEU A 30 -0.95 -5.43 -25.71
N GLY A 31 -0.81 -5.86 -24.46
CA GLY A 31 -1.13 -7.22 -24.00
C GLY A 31 -1.99 -7.21 -22.75
N TRP A 32 -3.03 -8.05 -22.72
CA TRP A 32 -3.93 -8.23 -21.59
C TRP A 32 -3.73 -9.59 -20.96
N ALA A 33 -3.35 -9.61 -19.68
CA ALA A 33 -3.28 -10.83 -18.87
C ALA A 33 -4.66 -11.09 -18.24
N VAL A 34 -5.37 -12.12 -18.75
CA VAL A 34 -6.76 -12.40 -18.33
C VAL A 34 -6.87 -12.99 -16.93
N ASP A 35 -5.84 -13.66 -16.47
CA ASP A 35 -5.79 -14.30 -15.14
C ASP A 35 -5.45 -13.33 -14.01
N THR A 36 -4.77 -12.24 -14.31
CA THR A 36 -4.39 -11.21 -13.33
C THR A 36 -5.06 -9.86 -13.58
N GLN A 37 -5.83 -9.74 -14.68
CA GLN A 37 -6.49 -8.50 -15.10
C GLN A 37 -5.53 -7.31 -15.25
N GLU A 38 -4.34 -7.59 -15.79
CA GLU A 38 -3.28 -6.61 -15.96
C GLU A 38 -3.10 -6.25 -17.42
N LEU A 39 -2.90 -4.97 -17.70
CA LEU A 39 -2.57 -4.43 -19.01
C LEU A 39 -1.07 -4.18 -19.10
N TYR A 40 -0.46 -4.56 -20.21
CA TYR A 40 0.96 -4.37 -20.48
C TYR A 40 1.16 -3.68 -21.83
N ILE A 41 2.28 -2.96 -21.94
CA ILE A 41 2.81 -2.41 -23.19
C ILE A 41 4.25 -2.88 -23.37
N GLY A 42 4.58 -3.32 -24.59
CA GLY A 42 5.95 -3.70 -24.91
C GLY A 42 6.88 -2.50 -24.94
N ASN A 43 8.06 -2.63 -24.31
CA ASN A 43 9.04 -1.54 -24.25
C ASN A 43 9.81 -1.34 -25.56
N GLY A 44 9.76 -2.31 -26.49
CA GLY A 44 10.57 -2.30 -27.69
C GLY A 44 11.99 -2.85 -27.47
N ALA A 45 12.82 -2.70 -28.46
CA ALA A 45 14.21 -3.15 -28.43
C ALA A 45 15.17 -1.99 -28.07
N VAL A 46 16.32 -2.33 -27.51
CA VAL A 46 17.37 -1.32 -27.20
C VAL A 46 17.84 -0.62 -28.47
N SER A 47 17.81 -1.31 -29.62
CA SER A 47 18.10 -0.72 -30.94
C SER A 47 17.12 0.36 -31.37
N GLU A 48 15.91 0.37 -30.81
CA GLU A 48 14.89 1.39 -31.01
C GLU A 48 14.97 2.54 -29.99
N GLY A 49 15.97 2.50 -29.09
CA GLY A 49 16.17 3.50 -28.06
C GLY A 49 15.48 3.20 -26.72
N ALA A 50 14.92 2.00 -26.55
CA ALA A 50 14.33 1.62 -25.29
C ALA A 50 15.41 1.45 -24.21
N PRO A 51 15.22 1.99 -22.99
CA PRO A 51 16.22 1.86 -21.91
C PRO A 51 16.36 0.43 -21.38
N ALA A 52 15.31 -0.38 -21.54
CA ALA A 52 15.30 -1.80 -21.17
C ALA A 52 14.32 -2.57 -22.04
N VAL A 53 14.71 -3.81 -22.39
CA VAL A 53 13.80 -4.75 -23.05
C VAL A 53 12.82 -5.31 -22.00
N GLY A 54 11.59 -5.55 -22.40
CA GLY A 54 10.57 -6.12 -21.52
C GLY A 54 9.19 -5.52 -21.78
N ASN A 55 8.29 -5.78 -20.84
CA ASN A 55 6.95 -5.26 -20.86
C ASN A 55 6.73 -4.35 -19.64
N SER A 56 6.23 -3.14 -19.86
CA SER A 56 5.81 -2.25 -18.78
C SER A 56 4.35 -2.49 -18.43
N LYS A 57 4.03 -2.63 -17.16
CA LYS A 57 2.67 -2.72 -16.69
C LYS A 57 2.00 -1.34 -16.75
N VAL A 58 0.82 -1.27 -17.32
CA VAL A 58 -0.03 -0.09 -17.27
C VAL A 58 -0.91 -0.19 -16.03
N LEU A 59 -0.88 0.82 -15.17
CA LEU A 59 -1.69 0.84 -13.95
C LEU A 59 -3.16 1.01 -14.30
N THR A 60 -3.98 0.15 -13.72
CA THR A 60 -5.43 0.14 -13.87
C THR A 60 -6.12 0.42 -12.53
N GLU A 61 -7.43 0.58 -12.52
CA GLU A 61 -8.22 0.74 -11.30
C GLU A 61 -8.13 -0.45 -10.33
N HIS A 62 -7.71 -1.63 -10.84
CA HIS A 62 -7.49 -2.83 -10.03
C HIS A 62 -6.14 -2.85 -9.32
N ASP A 63 -5.27 -1.91 -9.64
CA ASP A 63 -3.93 -1.84 -9.05
C ASP A 63 -3.94 -1.06 -7.74
N ASN A 64 -3.42 -1.68 -6.70
CA ASN A 64 -3.19 -1.00 -5.44
C ASN A 64 -1.93 -0.14 -5.54
N LEU A 65 -2.10 1.16 -5.77
CA LEU A 65 -0.99 2.11 -5.90
C LEU A 65 -0.11 2.16 -4.64
N PHE A 66 -0.65 1.88 -3.47
CA PHE A 66 0.11 1.89 -2.22
C PHE A 66 1.09 0.73 -2.14
N THR A 67 0.75 -0.44 -2.69
CA THR A 67 1.65 -1.59 -2.77
C THR A 67 2.64 -1.50 -3.92
N LEU A 68 2.26 -0.81 -5.01
CA LEU A 68 3.14 -0.57 -6.16
C LEU A 68 4.18 0.51 -5.88
N SER A 69 3.90 1.41 -4.94
CA SER A 69 4.83 2.45 -4.52
C SER A 69 5.82 1.91 -3.47
N ASP A 70 6.72 1.02 -3.89
CA ASP A 70 7.79 0.46 -3.06
C ASP A 70 9.08 1.29 -3.05
N GLN A 71 9.05 2.45 -3.69
CA GLN A 71 10.23 3.28 -3.95
C GLN A 71 10.40 4.47 -3.01
N TYR A 72 9.57 4.56 -1.95
CA TYR A 72 9.73 5.63 -0.98
C TYR A 72 11.06 5.50 -0.23
N THR A 73 11.87 6.54 -0.31
CA THR A 73 13.07 6.71 0.52
C THR A 73 12.98 8.04 1.28
N TYR A 74 13.35 8.00 2.55
CA TYR A 74 13.38 9.24 3.34
C TYR A 74 14.43 10.20 2.77
N ARG A 75 13.98 11.40 2.40
CA ARG A 75 14.83 12.48 1.85
C ARG A 75 15.76 12.01 0.70
N ASN A 76 15.19 11.33 -0.30
CA ASN A 76 15.93 10.95 -1.48
C ASN A 76 16.62 12.18 -2.12
N GLY A 77 17.91 12.04 -2.47
CA GLY A 77 18.73 13.11 -3.07
C GLY A 77 19.30 14.11 -2.08
N SER A 78 19.12 13.94 -0.78
CA SER A 78 19.77 14.73 0.27
C SER A 78 21.00 14.01 0.83
N ASN A 79 21.80 14.72 1.65
CA ASN A 79 22.98 14.14 2.33
C ASN A 79 22.60 13.16 3.48
N VAL A 80 21.36 12.66 3.48
CA VAL A 80 20.90 11.71 4.49
C VAL A 80 21.14 10.29 3.99
N GLN A 81 22.01 9.58 4.67
CA GLN A 81 22.25 8.16 4.44
C GLN A 81 21.25 7.34 5.24
N THR A 82 20.34 6.66 4.55
CA THR A 82 19.30 5.81 5.18
C THR A 82 19.65 4.32 5.14
N GLY A 83 20.54 3.92 4.25
CA GLY A 83 21.03 2.55 4.12
C GLY A 83 22.47 2.39 4.58
N ALA A 84 23.04 1.22 4.35
CA ALA A 84 24.43 0.93 4.69
C ALA A 84 25.41 1.85 3.96
N THR A 85 25.04 2.30 2.77
CA THR A 85 25.78 3.30 1.98
C THR A 85 24.79 4.31 1.39
N SER A 86 25.31 5.46 0.94
CA SER A 86 24.50 6.45 0.20
C SER A 86 23.97 5.92 -1.14
N ALA A 87 24.65 4.94 -1.73
CA ALA A 87 24.22 4.31 -2.98
C ALA A 87 23.12 3.24 -2.80
N THR A 88 22.89 2.79 -1.57
CA THR A 88 21.90 1.75 -1.26
C THR A 88 20.90 2.24 -0.22
N PRO A 89 20.08 3.26 -0.53
CA PRO A 89 19.09 3.77 0.40
C PRO A 89 18.03 2.71 0.70
N ILE A 90 17.51 2.72 1.93
CA ILE A 90 16.38 1.85 2.29
C ILE A 90 15.11 2.33 1.60
N LYS A 91 14.51 1.43 0.84
CA LYS A 91 13.23 1.63 0.16
C LYS A 91 12.12 0.97 0.96
N ARG A 92 10.98 1.64 1.06
CA ARG A 92 9.79 1.15 1.72
C ARG A 92 8.58 1.35 0.81
N SER A 93 7.59 0.49 0.89
CA SER A 93 6.29 0.77 0.26
C SER A 93 5.59 1.93 0.97
N LEU A 94 4.71 2.63 0.27
CA LEU A 94 3.89 3.68 0.86
C LEU A 94 2.98 3.10 1.96
N GLN A 95 2.40 1.91 1.75
CA GLN A 95 1.63 1.20 2.76
C GLN A 95 2.45 0.98 4.03
N ASN A 96 3.64 0.43 3.89
CA ASN A 96 4.53 0.18 5.04
C ASN A 96 4.89 1.48 5.80
N ARG A 97 4.97 2.61 5.08
CA ARG A 97 5.22 3.92 5.70
C ARG A 97 3.99 4.46 6.43
N LEU A 98 2.79 4.24 5.88
CA LEU A 98 1.53 4.65 6.52
C LEU A 98 1.22 3.80 7.76
N ASP A 99 1.63 2.54 7.75
CA ASP A 99 1.39 1.61 8.87
C ASP A 99 2.29 1.87 10.08
N ASP A 100 3.26 2.78 10.00
CA ASP A 100 4.06 3.19 11.18
C ASP A 100 3.20 3.85 12.26
N ILE A 101 2.14 4.56 11.86
CA ILE A 101 1.21 5.24 12.76
C ILE A 101 -0.21 5.03 12.24
N VAL A 102 -1.03 4.31 12.97
CA VAL A 102 -2.38 3.97 12.56
C VAL A 102 -3.39 4.85 13.28
N ASN A 103 -4.35 5.39 12.53
CA ASN A 103 -5.38 6.27 13.06
C ASN A 103 -6.59 5.48 13.56
N ALA A 104 -7.18 5.89 14.68
CA ALA A 104 -8.39 5.28 15.24
C ALA A 104 -9.58 5.30 14.24
N LYS A 105 -9.64 6.28 13.35
CA LYS A 105 -10.65 6.35 12.28
C LYS A 105 -10.57 5.18 11.30
N SER A 106 -9.41 4.57 11.14
CA SER A 106 -9.26 3.35 10.33
C SER A 106 -10.00 2.15 10.91
N PHE A 107 -10.36 2.21 12.19
CA PHE A 107 -11.17 1.19 12.89
C PHE A 107 -12.63 1.61 13.10
N GLY A 108 -13.03 2.74 12.51
CA GLY A 108 -14.41 3.23 12.55
C GLY A 108 -14.72 4.22 13.65
N ALA A 109 -13.72 4.76 14.36
CA ALA A 109 -13.94 5.87 15.27
C ALA A 109 -14.29 7.15 14.49
N VAL A 110 -15.30 7.89 14.96
CA VAL A 110 -15.83 9.07 14.29
C VAL A 110 -15.26 10.36 14.91
N GLY A 111 -15.30 10.46 16.23
CA GLY A 111 -14.81 11.63 16.96
C GLY A 111 -15.67 12.89 16.80
N ASP A 112 -16.99 12.72 16.66
CA ASP A 112 -17.96 13.81 16.48
C ASP A 112 -18.63 14.29 17.79
N GLY A 113 -18.28 13.67 18.92
CA GLY A 113 -18.84 13.95 20.24
C GLY A 113 -20.23 13.33 20.49
N THR A 114 -20.86 12.75 19.50
CA THR A 114 -22.21 12.18 19.58
C THR A 114 -22.23 10.65 19.41
N THR A 115 -21.48 10.17 18.46
CA THR A 115 -21.30 8.75 18.17
C THR A 115 -20.49 8.08 19.28
N ASP A 116 -20.92 6.90 19.72
CA ASP A 116 -20.18 6.10 20.68
C ASP A 116 -18.99 5.41 20.01
N ASP A 117 -17.80 5.88 20.29
CA ASP A 117 -16.55 5.39 19.72
C ASP A 117 -15.92 4.24 20.54
N THR A 118 -16.56 3.81 21.62
CA THR A 118 -16.00 2.81 22.56
C THR A 118 -15.53 1.53 21.86
N LEU A 119 -16.42 0.94 21.05
CA LEU A 119 -16.12 -0.33 20.35
C LEU A 119 -15.07 -0.14 19.25
N ALA A 120 -15.07 0.99 18.56
CA ALA A 120 -14.09 1.29 17.53
C ALA A 120 -12.69 1.47 18.12
N LEU A 121 -12.60 2.21 19.22
CA LEU A 121 -11.35 2.42 19.95
C LEU A 121 -10.84 1.11 20.58
N GLN A 122 -11.72 0.32 21.20
CA GLN A 122 -11.31 -0.98 21.76
C GLN A 122 -10.81 -1.92 20.66
N ARG A 123 -11.48 -1.95 19.51
CA ARG A 123 -11.03 -2.75 18.35
C ARG A 123 -9.66 -2.30 17.85
N ALA A 124 -9.42 -1.00 17.77
CA ALA A 124 -8.10 -0.48 17.40
C ALA A 124 -7.02 -0.93 18.38
N ILE A 125 -7.28 -0.82 19.68
CA ILE A 125 -6.37 -1.24 20.74
C ILE A 125 -6.11 -2.75 20.64
N ASP A 126 -7.15 -3.54 20.53
CA ASP A 126 -7.04 -5.00 20.44
C ASP A 126 -6.25 -5.44 19.20
N GLN A 127 -6.48 -4.84 18.04
CA GLN A 127 -5.80 -5.23 16.80
C GLN A 127 -4.34 -4.78 16.74
N LEU A 128 -4.03 -3.59 17.22
CA LEU A 128 -2.67 -3.06 17.18
C LEU A 128 -1.77 -3.66 18.27
N PHE A 129 -2.36 -4.15 19.38
CA PHE A 129 -1.63 -4.68 20.52
C PHE A 129 -1.98 -6.13 20.85
N LEU A 130 -2.68 -6.83 19.96
CA LEU A 130 -3.21 -8.18 20.12
C LEU A 130 -2.19 -9.28 20.49
N PRO A 131 -0.94 -9.24 20.02
CA PRO A 131 0.02 -10.27 20.42
C PRO A 131 0.25 -10.38 21.93
N TRP A 132 -0.36 -9.47 22.68
CA TRP A 132 -0.33 -9.44 24.13
C TRP A 132 -1.09 -10.58 24.81
N SER A 133 -2.18 -11.10 24.22
CA SER A 133 -3.16 -11.87 24.98
C SER A 133 -2.72 -13.28 25.39
N ASN A 134 -1.68 -13.86 24.79
CA ASN A 134 -1.37 -15.27 25.03
C ASN A 134 0.10 -15.66 25.01
N SER A 135 1.04 -14.77 24.80
CA SER A 135 2.41 -15.21 24.76
C SER A 135 3.30 -14.45 25.73
N GLN A 136 4.02 -15.21 26.44
CA GLN A 136 5.22 -14.78 27.15
C GLN A 136 6.34 -14.39 26.17
N ASP A 137 5.96 -14.04 24.95
CA ASP A 137 6.86 -13.72 23.86
C ASP A 137 7.44 -12.32 24.09
N ALA A 138 8.64 -12.28 24.61
CA ALA A 138 9.36 -11.05 24.94
C ALA A 138 9.52 -10.10 23.74
N ASP A 139 9.32 -10.59 22.51
CA ASP A 139 9.47 -9.82 21.28
C ASP A 139 8.18 -9.14 20.80
N ASN A 140 7.06 -9.32 21.48
CA ASN A 140 5.79 -8.71 21.09
C ASN A 140 5.78 -7.18 21.16
N TYR A 141 6.59 -6.58 22.01
CA TYR A 141 6.72 -5.12 22.09
C TYR A 141 7.29 -4.50 20.80
N LYS A 142 8.07 -5.25 20.01
CA LYS A 142 8.66 -4.80 18.75
C LYS A 142 7.66 -4.68 17.60
N LYS A 143 6.48 -5.28 17.75
CA LYS A 143 5.41 -5.26 16.73
C LYS A 143 4.33 -4.22 16.99
N ARG A 144 4.46 -3.44 18.07
CA ARG A 144 3.45 -2.47 18.47
C ARG A 144 3.53 -1.22 17.61
N ILE A 145 2.39 -0.87 17.07
CA ILE A 145 2.20 0.30 16.23
C ILE A 145 1.55 1.39 17.08
N THR A 146 1.97 2.64 16.91
CA THR A 146 1.37 3.76 17.61
C THR A 146 -0.05 4.02 17.10
N LEU A 147 -1.03 4.01 18.00
CA LEU A 147 -2.40 4.43 17.73
C LEU A 147 -2.51 5.94 17.81
N LYS A 148 -2.92 6.58 16.72
CA LYS A 148 -3.15 8.02 16.67
C LYS A 148 -4.64 8.33 16.82
N LEU A 149 -4.98 9.25 17.71
CA LEU A 149 -6.28 9.90 17.79
C LEU A 149 -6.18 11.24 17.08
N SER A 150 -6.82 11.38 15.93
CA SER A 150 -6.94 12.68 15.26
C SER A 150 -7.78 13.65 16.09
N ALA A 151 -7.65 14.93 15.81
CA ALA A 151 -8.50 15.94 16.40
C ALA A 151 -9.98 15.57 16.29
N GLY A 152 -10.72 15.66 17.41
CA GLY A 152 -12.11 15.27 17.53
C GLY A 152 -12.53 15.05 18.97
N LEU A 153 -13.82 14.87 19.20
CA LEU A 153 -14.40 14.58 20.50
C LEU A 153 -14.90 13.12 20.50
N TYR A 154 -14.11 12.22 21.08
CA TYR A 154 -14.44 10.80 21.13
C TYR A 154 -15.29 10.49 22.35
N LYS A 155 -16.55 10.12 22.11
CA LYS A 155 -17.47 9.70 23.16
C LYS A 155 -17.22 8.25 23.55
N ILE A 156 -17.00 8.02 24.83
CA ILE A 156 -16.75 6.70 25.40
C ILE A 156 -17.83 6.41 26.44
N THR A 157 -18.56 5.32 26.28
CA THR A 157 -19.65 4.92 27.20
C THR A 157 -19.26 3.76 28.09
N ASN A 158 -18.12 3.11 27.82
CA ASN A 158 -17.60 2.01 28.64
C ASN A 158 -16.07 2.12 28.75
N SER A 159 -15.49 1.46 29.75
CA SER A 159 -14.04 1.47 29.96
C SER A 159 -13.29 0.78 28.81
N LEU A 160 -12.17 1.39 28.41
CA LEU A 160 -11.23 0.79 27.45
C LEU A 160 -10.16 -0.01 28.20
N LYS A 161 -9.86 -1.20 27.69
CA LYS A 161 -8.81 -2.07 28.22
C LYS A 161 -7.53 -1.80 27.45
N LEU A 162 -6.55 -1.20 28.11
CA LEU A 162 -5.26 -0.88 27.52
C LEU A 162 -4.21 -1.89 28.01
N PRO A 163 -3.50 -2.57 27.10
CA PRO A 163 -2.38 -3.42 27.49
C PRO A 163 -1.19 -2.56 27.93
N PRO A 164 -0.27 -3.11 28.75
CA PRO A 164 0.94 -2.41 29.11
C PRO A 164 1.77 -2.05 27.89
N TYR A 165 2.44 -0.92 27.95
CA TYR A 165 3.27 -0.35 26.88
C TYR A 165 2.50 0.02 25.58
N ALA A 166 1.18 0.15 25.62
CA ALA A 166 0.44 0.70 24.50
C ALA A 166 0.88 2.15 24.22
N SER A 167 1.16 2.45 22.97
CA SER A 167 1.52 3.80 22.52
C SER A 167 0.30 4.45 21.86
N ILE A 168 -0.29 5.43 22.55
CA ILE A 168 -1.41 6.21 22.03
C ILE A 168 -1.02 7.68 22.03
N ILE A 169 -1.18 8.34 20.90
CA ILE A 169 -0.91 9.76 20.74
C ILE A 169 -2.17 10.48 20.27
N GLY A 170 -2.40 11.69 20.75
CA GLY A 170 -3.46 12.57 20.29
C GLY A 170 -2.89 13.76 19.52
N ASP A 171 -3.67 14.29 18.58
CA ASP A 171 -3.44 15.65 18.12
C ASP A 171 -3.92 16.55 19.26
N GLY A 172 -3.00 17.29 19.91
CA GLY A 172 -3.33 18.12 21.05
C GLY A 172 -4.56 19.01 20.79
N SER A 173 -5.36 19.26 21.82
CA SER A 173 -6.35 20.32 21.79
C SER A 173 -5.66 21.62 22.21
N GLU A 174 -5.77 22.66 21.39
CA GLU A 174 -5.55 24.02 21.84
C GLU A 174 -6.65 24.46 22.80
#